data_f648fa33760de0a065b42b5339181302
#
_entry.id   f648fa33760de0a065b42b5339181302
#
_cell.length_a   1.000
_cell.length_b   1.000
_cell.length_c   1.000
_cell.angle_alpha   90.00
_cell.angle_beta   90.00
_cell.angle_gamma   90.00
#
_symmetry.space_group_name_H-M   'P 1'
#
loop_
_entity.id
_entity.type
_entity.pdbx_description
1 polymer ?
#
loop_
_entity_poly.entity_id
_entity_poly.type
_entity_poly.pdbx_seq_one_letter_code
_entity_poly.pdbx_strand_id
1 'polypeptide(L)'
;MMSSETLIYEKEDFEEGSMVTLTMNKPETLNALNIEFSREIDDALTKVEQDDDVKVVVLKGAGKAFSAGYDLGRVYFVYGGGTGKPEDKSRRPSQRSRLAYDRWRSESLRRIFLLDKITIAQVHGYCIGGGLYMSLCCDMTIAAEDAKIGHSEQRLGFSGTMYVFPIEVALIGQKRARELLLTGKLIDGKEAERIGLVNQVVAADQLEAETRKLARSMTLLPRDGIAIGKATARLAYDSMGLSSAFGQGYLGHTMFTNTRFEPDEYNFIKRRRDVGLREAVKERDARYKGLIE
;
A
#
# COMPACT_ATOMS: atom_id res chain seq x y z
N MET A 1 8.36 23.37 -11.02
CA MET A 1 8.59 21.92 -11.19
C MET A 1 9.35 21.43 -9.98
N MET A 2 8.67 20.75 -9.04
CA MET A 2 9.34 19.95 -8.04
C MET A 2 9.34 18.53 -8.57
N SER A 3 10.33 18.12 -9.34
CA SER A 3 10.62 16.71 -9.52
C SER A 3 11.48 16.30 -8.35
N SER A 4 10.88 15.79 -7.30
CA SER A 4 11.62 14.90 -6.42
C SER A 4 12.05 13.73 -7.32
N GLU A 5 13.28 13.27 -7.19
CA GLU A 5 13.77 12.14 -8.01
C GLU A 5 12.96 10.85 -7.71
N THR A 6 12.26 10.77 -6.59
CA THR A 6 11.59 9.57 -6.06
C THR A 6 10.08 9.53 -6.32
N LEU A 7 9.42 10.68 -6.56
CA LEU A 7 8.02 10.78 -6.97
C LEU A 7 7.88 11.75 -8.15
N ILE A 8 7.31 11.26 -9.25
CA ILE A 8 7.03 12.08 -10.43
C ILE A 8 5.56 12.51 -10.36
N TYR A 9 5.32 13.82 -10.49
CA TYR A 9 4.00 14.44 -10.52
C TYR A 9 3.74 14.99 -11.90
N GLU A 10 2.79 14.40 -12.62
CA GLU A 10 2.40 14.82 -13.97
C GLU A 10 0.93 15.21 -13.96
N LYS A 11 0.61 16.45 -14.41
CA LYS A 11 -0.75 16.94 -14.58
C LYS A 11 -1.07 17.01 -16.06
N GLU A 12 -2.19 16.43 -16.44
CA GLU A 12 -2.75 16.50 -17.79
C GLU A 12 -4.09 17.23 -17.74
N ASP A 13 -4.16 18.35 -18.47
CA ASP A 13 -5.34 19.20 -18.51
C ASP A 13 -6.25 18.84 -19.69
N PHE A 14 -7.55 18.84 -19.43
CA PHE A 14 -8.62 18.64 -20.41
C PHE A 14 -9.63 19.79 -20.28
N GLU A 15 -10.55 19.90 -21.23
CA GLU A 15 -11.58 20.94 -21.22
C GLU A 15 -12.41 20.93 -19.92
N GLU A 16 -12.75 19.73 -19.41
CA GLU A 16 -13.65 19.57 -18.26
C GLU A 16 -12.93 19.50 -16.90
N GLY A 17 -11.61 19.45 -16.87
CA GLY A 17 -10.78 19.35 -15.66
C GLY A 17 -9.55 18.52 -15.89
N SER A 18 -8.77 18.26 -14.84
CA SER A 18 -7.44 17.68 -14.96
C SER A 18 -7.35 16.30 -14.33
N MET A 19 -6.40 15.51 -14.83
CA MET A 19 -5.92 14.28 -14.23
C MET A 19 -4.50 14.48 -13.72
N VAL A 20 -4.16 13.96 -12.56
CA VAL A 20 -2.79 13.90 -12.05
C VAL A 20 -2.33 12.45 -12.01
N THR A 21 -1.16 12.18 -12.54
CA THR A 21 -0.46 10.91 -12.39
C THR A 21 0.67 11.07 -11.38
N LEU A 22 0.63 10.28 -10.31
CA LEU A 22 1.68 10.18 -9.31
C LEU A 22 2.44 8.87 -9.54
N THR A 23 3.65 8.99 -10.09
CA THR A 23 4.49 7.83 -10.38
C THR A 23 5.52 7.65 -9.26
N MET A 24 5.41 6.56 -8.52
CA MET A 24 6.44 6.11 -7.58
C MET A 24 7.70 5.72 -8.35
N ASN A 25 8.79 6.46 -8.20
CA ASN A 25 9.99 6.35 -9.05
C ASN A 25 11.24 5.95 -8.25
N LYS A 26 11.17 4.76 -7.65
CA LYS A 26 12.30 4.08 -6.99
C LYS A 26 12.41 2.63 -7.50
N PRO A 27 12.58 2.43 -8.82
CA PRO A 27 12.52 1.09 -9.43
C PRO A 27 13.61 0.14 -8.91
N GLU A 28 14.75 0.66 -8.46
CA GLU A 28 15.86 -0.12 -7.89
C GLU A 28 15.51 -0.82 -6.57
N THR A 29 14.50 -0.30 -5.85
CA THR A 29 13.95 -0.91 -4.62
C THR A 29 12.52 -1.42 -4.82
N LEU A 30 12.07 -1.58 -6.07
CA LEU A 30 10.69 -1.95 -6.40
C LEU A 30 9.66 -1.01 -5.74
N ASN A 31 9.95 0.28 -5.73
CA ASN A 31 9.13 1.34 -5.15
C ASN A 31 8.80 1.11 -3.65
N ALA A 32 9.77 0.57 -2.89
CA ALA A 32 9.60 0.33 -1.47
C ALA A 32 9.41 1.64 -0.69
N LEU A 33 8.43 1.64 0.22
CA LEU A 33 7.98 2.80 0.99
C LEU A 33 8.86 3.00 2.23
N ASN A 34 9.69 4.05 2.23
CA ASN A 34 10.36 4.56 3.41
C ASN A 34 9.68 5.83 3.93
N ILE A 35 10.18 6.41 5.03
CA ILE A 35 9.57 7.59 5.67
C ILE A 35 9.59 8.80 4.74
N GLU A 36 10.73 9.06 4.11
CA GLU A 36 10.92 10.20 3.21
C GLU A 36 9.98 10.11 2.03
N PHE A 37 9.94 8.94 1.38
CA PHE A 37 9.08 8.69 0.23
C PHE A 37 7.59 8.77 0.58
N SER A 38 7.18 8.26 1.75
CA SER A 38 5.79 8.39 2.21
C SER A 38 5.39 9.84 2.44
N ARG A 39 6.32 10.70 2.92
CA ARG A 39 6.07 12.15 3.04
C ARG A 39 5.92 12.83 1.69
N GLU A 40 6.73 12.48 0.72
CA GLU A 40 6.60 13.02 -0.65
C GLU A 40 5.23 12.68 -1.26
N ILE A 41 4.72 11.47 -1.02
CA ILE A 41 3.36 11.09 -1.43
C ILE A 41 2.32 11.94 -0.69
N ASP A 42 2.46 12.13 0.62
CA ASP A 42 1.56 12.98 1.41
C ASP A 42 1.57 14.45 0.92
N ASP A 43 2.74 14.98 0.58
CA ASP A 43 2.90 16.34 0.04
C ASP A 43 2.26 16.46 -1.36
N ALA A 44 2.42 15.46 -2.21
CA ALA A 44 1.78 15.41 -3.52
C ALA A 44 0.25 15.34 -3.42
N LEU A 45 -0.29 14.55 -2.47
CA LEU A 45 -1.73 14.51 -2.20
C LEU A 45 -2.24 15.87 -1.69
N THR A 46 -1.46 16.57 -0.86
CA THR A 46 -1.82 17.92 -0.42
C THR A 46 -1.92 18.90 -1.62
N LYS A 47 -0.97 18.81 -2.56
CA LYS A 47 -1.01 19.62 -3.78
C LYS A 47 -2.24 19.29 -4.65
N VAL A 48 -2.60 18.00 -4.75
CA VAL A 48 -3.81 17.56 -5.45
C VAL A 48 -5.08 18.10 -4.78
N GLU A 49 -5.15 18.05 -3.46
CA GLU A 49 -6.30 18.56 -2.69
C GLU A 49 -6.53 20.04 -2.90
N GLN A 50 -5.44 20.82 -3.02
CA GLN A 50 -5.47 22.28 -3.20
C GLN A 50 -5.74 22.71 -4.65
N ASP A 51 -5.64 21.83 -5.62
CA ASP A 51 -5.88 22.11 -7.03
C ASP A 51 -7.32 21.73 -7.41
N ASP A 52 -8.18 22.75 -7.53
CA ASP A 52 -9.60 22.55 -7.84
C ASP A 52 -9.85 21.97 -9.24
N ASP A 53 -8.92 22.16 -10.17
CA ASP A 53 -9.05 21.60 -11.52
C ASP A 53 -8.83 20.08 -11.54
N VAL A 54 -8.09 19.54 -10.57
CA VAL A 54 -7.83 18.10 -10.50
C VAL A 54 -9.08 17.35 -10.06
N LYS A 55 -9.52 16.41 -10.88
CA LYS A 55 -10.65 15.53 -10.62
C LYS A 55 -10.24 14.08 -10.35
N VAL A 56 -9.16 13.65 -10.99
CA VAL A 56 -8.71 12.25 -10.95
C VAL A 56 -7.24 12.19 -10.62
N VAL A 57 -6.87 11.24 -9.78
CA VAL A 57 -5.48 10.91 -9.43
C VAL A 57 -5.20 9.46 -9.78
N VAL A 58 -4.19 9.22 -10.60
CA VAL A 58 -3.69 7.88 -10.89
C VAL A 58 -2.41 7.65 -10.09
N LEU A 59 -2.37 6.61 -9.27
CA LEU A 59 -1.19 6.13 -8.58
C LEU A 59 -0.58 4.97 -9.38
N LYS A 60 0.69 5.09 -9.78
CA LYS A 60 1.42 4.02 -10.48
C LYS A 60 2.86 3.89 -9.99
N GLY A 61 3.51 2.79 -10.31
CA GLY A 61 4.93 2.56 -10.05
C GLY A 61 5.76 2.64 -11.34
N ALA A 62 7.01 3.08 -11.23
CA ALA A 62 7.99 2.95 -12.29
C ALA A 62 8.68 1.58 -12.24
N GLY A 63 9.17 1.12 -13.39
CA GLY A 63 9.96 -0.11 -13.47
C GLY A 63 9.13 -1.39 -13.38
N LYS A 64 9.52 -2.32 -12.49
CA LYS A 64 8.99 -3.69 -12.44
C LYS A 64 7.91 -3.92 -11.40
N ALA A 65 7.44 -2.87 -10.71
CA ALA A 65 6.48 -3.03 -9.63
C ALA A 65 5.63 -1.77 -9.43
N PHE A 66 4.40 -1.95 -9.01
CA PHE A 66 3.65 -0.89 -8.36
C PHE A 66 4.37 -0.49 -7.06
N SER A 67 4.43 -1.38 -6.08
CA SER A 67 5.25 -1.22 -4.88
C SER A 67 5.43 -2.57 -4.17
N ALA A 68 6.66 -2.86 -3.72
CA ALA A 68 6.95 -4.01 -2.87
C ALA A 68 6.62 -3.78 -1.39
N GLY A 69 5.94 -2.67 -1.06
CA GLY A 69 5.53 -2.34 0.30
C GLY A 69 6.61 -1.63 1.11
N TYR A 70 6.55 -1.74 2.42
CA TYR A 70 7.47 -1.01 3.29
C TYR A 70 8.91 -1.50 3.18
N ASP A 71 9.86 -0.55 3.12
CA ASP A 71 11.29 -0.82 3.00
C ASP A 71 11.81 -1.60 4.21
N LEU A 72 11.97 -2.92 4.02
CA LEU A 72 12.49 -3.83 5.04
C LEU A 72 13.93 -3.49 5.46
N GLY A 73 14.65 -2.73 4.63
CA GLY A 73 15.98 -2.23 4.95
C GLY A 73 15.97 -1.19 6.07
N ARG A 74 14.94 -0.35 6.12
CA ARG A 74 14.81 0.79 7.04
C ARG A 74 13.77 0.62 8.14
N VAL A 75 12.74 -0.20 7.93
CA VAL A 75 11.71 -0.51 8.94
C VAL A 75 12.32 -1.06 10.25
N TYR A 76 13.44 -1.76 10.15
CA TYR A 76 14.15 -2.30 11.30
C TYR A 76 14.41 -1.28 12.42
N PHE A 77 14.79 -0.05 12.07
CA PHE A 77 15.10 0.99 13.04
C PHE A 77 13.87 1.46 13.84
N VAL A 78 12.69 1.36 13.25
CA VAL A 78 11.44 1.73 13.92
C VAL A 78 10.95 0.62 14.84
N TYR A 79 11.14 -0.64 14.45
CA TYR A 79 10.55 -1.79 15.15
C TYR A 79 11.49 -2.59 16.05
N GLY A 80 12.77 -2.33 16.07
CA GLY A 80 13.63 -3.18 16.89
C GLY A 80 15.07 -2.76 17.06
N GLY A 81 15.53 -1.80 16.28
CA GLY A 81 16.93 -1.42 16.21
C GLY A 81 17.31 -0.08 16.85
N GLY A 82 16.40 0.54 17.61
CA GLY A 82 16.63 1.87 18.17
C GLY A 82 16.07 3.00 17.31
N THR A 83 16.62 4.20 17.47
CA THR A 83 16.17 5.42 16.75
C THR A 83 16.70 5.52 15.31
N GLY A 84 17.42 4.52 14.84
CA GLY A 84 18.12 4.55 13.55
C GLY A 84 19.51 5.18 13.59
N LYS A 85 19.89 5.76 14.73
CA LYS A 85 21.23 6.27 14.93
C LYS A 85 22.19 5.14 15.32
N PRO A 86 23.43 5.15 14.85
CA PRO A 86 24.41 4.11 15.16
C PRO A 86 24.59 3.86 16.65
N GLU A 87 24.52 4.90 17.48
CA GLU A 87 24.63 4.86 18.93
C GLU A 87 23.44 4.20 19.64
N ASP A 88 22.29 4.14 18.98
CA ASP A 88 21.03 3.63 19.57
C ASP A 88 20.67 2.19 19.14
N LYS A 89 21.60 1.47 18.52
CA LYS A 89 21.36 0.11 17.95
C LYS A 89 20.79 -0.90 18.94
N SER A 90 21.02 -0.71 20.22
CA SER A 90 20.56 -1.61 21.30
C SER A 90 19.27 -1.14 21.98
N ARG A 91 18.83 0.08 21.72
CA ARG A 91 17.70 0.68 22.42
C ARG A 91 16.41 0.44 21.66
N ARG A 92 15.51 -0.34 22.23
CA ARG A 92 14.15 -0.49 21.68
C ARG A 92 13.42 0.85 21.73
N PRO A 93 12.77 1.28 20.63
CA PRO A 93 11.89 2.46 20.65
C PRO A 93 10.82 2.30 21.73
N SER A 94 10.39 3.40 22.35
CA SER A 94 9.28 3.36 23.28
C SER A 94 7.99 2.97 22.55
N GLN A 95 7.02 2.40 23.26
CA GLN A 95 5.68 2.15 22.70
C GLN A 95 5.03 3.44 22.19
N ARG A 96 5.29 4.57 22.83
CA ARG A 96 4.80 5.88 22.36
C ARG A 96 5.34 6.23 20.97
N SER A 97 6.64 6.01 20.75
CA SER A 97 7.27 6.29 19.43
C SER A 97 6.70 5.38 18.34
N ARG A 98 6.50 4.10 18.65
CA ARG A 98 5.94 3.13 17.72
C ARG A 98 4.49 3.45 17.37
N LEU A 99 3.68 3.72 18.40
CA LEU A 99 2.28 4.08 18.22
C LEU A 99 2.12 5.35 17.39
N ALA A 100 2.96 6.36 17.63
CA ALA A 100 2.95 7.60 16.85
C ALA A 100 3.33 7.34 15.38
N TYR A 101 4.32 6.50 15.14
CA TYR A 101 4.78 6.14 13.80
C TYR A 101 3.72 5.33 13.04
N ASP A 102 3.16 4.29 13.65
CA ASP A 102 2.16 3.45 13.02
C ASP A 102 0.85 4.22 12.76
N ARG A 103 0.48 5.12 13.67
CA ARG A 103 -0.65 6.04 13.46
C ARG A 103 -0.40 6.95 12.26
N TRP A 104 0.77 7.56 12.15
CA TRP A 104 1.10 8.39 10.99
C TRP A 104 1.00 7.61 9.67
N ARG A 105 1.53 6.39 9.61
CA ARG A 105 1.38 5.54 8.42
C ARG A 105 -0.08 5.23 8.09
N SER A 106 -0.87 4.94 9.10
CA SER A 106 -2.31 4.69 8.93
C SER A 106 -3.04 5.95 8.43
N GLU A 107 -2.67 7.13 8.91
CA GLU A 107 -3.24 8.39 8.43
C GLU A 107 -2.86 8.71 6.98
N SER A 108 -1.64 8.39 6.53
CA SER A 108 -1.26 8.51 5.12
C SER A 108 -2.16 7.65 4.21
N LEU A 109 -2.45 6.41 4.61
CA LEU A 109 -3.41 5.55 3.90
C LEU A 109 -4.83 6.12 3.95
N ARG A 110 -5.24 6.62 5.11
CA ARG A 110 -6.56 7.24 5.30
C ARG A 110 -6.75 8.47 4.42
N ARG A 111 -5.71 9.25 4.16
CA ARG A 111 -5.76 10.39 3.23
C ARG A 111 -6.11 9.95 1.81
N ILE A 112 -5.53 8.87 1.30
CA ILE A 112 -5.90 8.31 -0.02
C ILE A 112 -7.38 7.92 -0.02
N PHE A 113 -7.82 7.18 1.01
CA PHE A 113 -9.20 6.69 1.13
C PHE A 113 -10.24 7.80 1.23
N LEU A 114 -9.88 8.93 1.88
CA LEU A 114 -10.78 10.07 2.10
C LEU A 114 -10.57 11.22 1.12
N LEU A 115 -9.68 11.11 0.15
CA LEU A 115 -9.43 12.17 -0.84
C LEU A 115 -10.74 12.53 -1.59
N ASP A 116 -11.05 13.83 -1.73
CA ASP A 116 -12.26 14.30 -2.43
C ASP A 116 -12.14 14.25 -3.96
N LYS A 117 -11.04 13.72 -4.46
CA LYS A 117 -10.79 13.45 -5.88
C LYS A 117 -10.89 11.94 -6.13
N ILE A 118 -11.24 11.53 -7.34
CA ILE A 118 -11.27 10.12 -7.71
C ILE A 118 -9.85 9.56 -7.74
N THR A 119 -9.62 8.41 -7.13
CA THR A 119 -8.32 7.75 -7.05
C THR A 119 -8.32 6.43 -7.79
N ILE A 120 -7.32 6.19 -8.63
CA ILE A 120 -7.15 4.95 -9.41
C ILE A 120 -5.75 4.40 -9.16
N ALA A 121 -5.65 3.16 -8.71
CA ALA A 121 -4.37 2.44 -8.66
C ALA A 121 -4.14 1.70 -9.98
N GLN A 122 -3.03 1.97 -10.65
CA GLN A 122 -2.56 1.26 -11.84
C GLN A 122 -1.50 0.25 -11.40
N VAL A 123 -1.90 -1.01 -11.25
CA VAL A 123 -1.10 -2.06 -10.62
C VAL A 123 -0.45 -2.97 -11.66
N HIS A 124 0.89 -3.06 -11.63
CA HIS A 124 1.68 -4.02 -12.39
C HIS A 124 2.79 -4.62 -11.52
N GLY A 125 3.31 -5.76 -11.93
CA GLY A 125 4.37 -6.44 -11.21
C GLY A 125 4.00 -6.66 -9.74
N TYR A 126 4.85 -6.27 -8.80
CA TYR A 126 4.58 -6.48 -7.37
C TYR A 126 3.71 -5.37 -6.77
N CYS A 127 2.62 -5.79 -6.10
CA CYS A 127 1.74 -4.95 -5.28
C CYS A 127 1.57 -5.63 -3.92
N ILE A 128 2.49 -5.36 -2.99
CA ILE A 128 2.66 -6.16 -1.78
C ILE A 128 2.62 -5.26 -0.54
N GLY A 129 1.98 -5.74 0.53
CA GLY A 129 1.96 -5.09 1.84
C GLY A 129 1.53 -3.64 1.76
N GLY A 130 2.40 -2.68 2.10
CA GLY A 130 2.10 -1.25 2.01
C GLY A 130 1.66 -0.79 0.62
N GLY A 131 2.14 -1.41 -0.46
CA GLY A 131 1.69 -1.16 -1.82
C GLY A 131 0.24 -1.62 -2.03
N LEU A 132 -0.09 -2.83 -1.57
CA LEU A 132 -1.48 -3.31 -1.61
C LEU A 132 -2.39 -2.43 -0.74
N TYR A 133 -1.94 -1.98 0.43
CA TYR A 133 -2.74 -1.08 1.27
C TYR A 133 -3.08 0.23 0.58
N MET A 134 -2.15 0.80 -0.19
CA MET A 134 -2.42 2.00 -1.01
C MET A 134 -3.46 1.71 -2.08
N SER A 135 -3.35 0.59 -2.79
CA SER A 135 -4.32 0.15 -3.81
C SER A 135 -5.72 -0.06 -3.21
N LEU A 136 -5.82 -0.71 -2.03
CA LEU A 136 -7.09 -0.91 -1.31
C LEU A 136 -7.74 0.41 -0.84
N CYS A 137 -6.95 1.46 -0.66
CA CYS A 137 -7.45 2.79 -0.28
C CYS A 137 -7.85 3.66 -1.48
N CYS A 138 -7.52 3.26 -2.71
CA CYS A 138 -8.02 3.92 -3.92
C CYS A 138 -9.48 3.54 -4.19
N ASP A 139 -10.20 4.41 -4.92
CA ASP A 139 -11.57 4.13 -5.35
C ASP A 139 -11.65 2.96 -6.32
N MET A 140 -10.64 2.84 -7.19
CA MET A 140 -10.56 1.80 -8.20
C MET A 140 -9.14 1.29 -8.37
N THR A 141 -9.04 0.03 -8.80
CA THR A 141 -7.76 -0.60 -9.15
C THR A 141 -7.87 -1.29 -10.50
N ILE A 142 -6.98 -0.95 -11.42
CA ILE A 142 -6.77 -1.68 -12.68
C ILE A 142 -5.43 -2.40 -12.56
N ALA A 143 -5.40 -3.69 -12.81
CA ALA A 143 -4.21 -4.51 -12.67
C ALA A 143 -3.80 -5.19 -13.98
N ALA A 144 -2.49 -5.39 -14.15
CA ALA A 144 -1.97 -6.27 -15.18
C ALA A 144 -2.30 -7.73 -14.84
N GLU A 145 -2.54 -8.58 -15.85
CA GLU A 145 -2.87 -10.00 -15.68
C GLU A 145 -1.84 -10.75 -14.84
N ASP A 146 -0.56 -10.42 -15.00
CA ASP A 146 0.59 -11.07 -14.37
C ASP A 146 1.05 -10.40 -13.08
N ALA A 147 0.33 -9.38 -12.59
CA ALA A 147 0.64 -8.72 -11.33
C ALA A 147 0.71 -9.74 -10.18
N LYS A 148 1.57 -9.45 -9.19
CA LYS A 148 1.77 -10.26 -7.98
C LYS A 148 1.25 -9.49 -6.77
N ILE A 149 0.08 -9.89 -6.27
CA ILE A 149 -0.69 -9.13 -5.29
C ILE A 149 -0.84 -9.95 -4.00
N GLY A 150 -0.56 -9.37 -2.84
CA GLY A 150 -0.76 -10.07 -1.56
C GLY A 150 0.03 -9.52 -0.37
N HIS A 151 0.13 -10.35 0.67
CA HIS A 151 0.64 -10.01 1.99
C HIS A 151 1.90 -10.79 2.37
N SER A 152 2.95 -10.78 1.55
CA SER A 152 4.16 -11.56 1.83
C SER A 152 4.86 -11.15 3.14
N GLU A 153 4.56 -9.96 3.68
CA GLU A 153 5.02 -9.49 4.99
C GLU A 153 4.50 -10.36 6.14
N GLN A 154 3.42 -11.08 5.97
CA GLN A 154 2.91 -12.01 6.99
C GLN A 154 3.94 -13.10 7.31
N ARG A 155 4.73 -13.51 6.33
CA ARG A 155 5.84 -14.47 6.49
C ARG A 155 7.06 -13.90 7.22
N LEU A 156 7.01 -12.61 7.63
CA LEU A 156 8.02 -11.98 8.48
C LEU A 156 7.71 -12.12 9.97
N GLY A 157 6.58 -12.72 10.33
CA GLY A 157 6.10 -12.86 11.70
C GLY A 157 4.96 -11.91 12.10
N PHE A 158 4.36 -11.21 11.13
CA PHE A 158 3.21 -10.33 11.36
C PHE A 158 1.86 -11.03 11.21
N SER A 159 1.83 -12.34 11.33
CA SER A 159 0.70 -13.20 10.99
C SER A 159 -0.64 -12.70 11.53
N GLY A 160 -1.53 -12.31 10.63
CA GLY A 160 -2.92 -11.96 10.93
C GLY A 160 -3.19 -10.48 11.19
N THR A 161 -2.26 -9.56 10.93
CA THR A 161 -2.52 -8.12 11.04
C THR A 161 -2.04 -7.32 9.84
N MET A 162 -2.81 -6.31 9.47
CA MET A 162 -2.47 -5.30 8.46
C MET A 162 -3.21 -3.98 8.76
N TYR A 163 -2.78 -2.88 8.13
CA TYR A 163 -3.34 -1.55 8.43
C TYR A 163 -4.82 -1.38 8.04
N VAL A 164 -5.29 -2.02 6.97
CA VAL A 164 -6.62 -1.78 6.39
C VAL A 164 -7.43 -3.07 6.21
N PHE A 165 -7.25 -4.05 7.08
CA PHE A 165 -7.90 -5.36 6.97
C PHE A 165 -9.43 -5.32 6.84
N PRO A 166 -10.18 -4.48 7.58
CA PRO A 166 -11.63 -4.37 7.39
C PRO A 166 -12.04 -3.94 5.97
N ILE A 167 -11.23 -3.12 5.29
CA ILE A 167 -11.49 -2.74 3.88
C ILE A 167 -11.36 -3.96 2.97
N GLU A 168 -10.28 -4.74 3.13
CA GLU A 168 -10.11 -5.97 2.35
C GLU A 168 -11.23 -6.98 2.60
N VAL A 169 -11.64 -7.15 3.87
CA VAL A 169 -12.78 -8.02 4.22
C VAL A 169 -14.07 -7.57 3.53
N ALA A 170 -14.31 -6.26 3.45
CA ALA A 170 -15.50 -5.72 2.77
C ALA A 170 -15.48 -5.98 1.26
N LEU A 171 -14.28 -5.97 0.64
CA LEU A 171 -14.13 -6.21 -0.80
C LEU A 171 -14.27 -7.69 -1.17
N ILE A 172 -13.55 -8.59 -0.49
CA ILE A 172 -13.41 -10.00 -0.91
C ILE A 172 -14.02 -11.01 0.07
N GLY A 173 -14.60 -10.53 1.15
CA GLY A 173 -15.19 -11.35 2.19
C GLY A 173 -14.17 -11.98 3.14
N GLN A 174 -14.64 -12.31 4.34
CA GLN A 174 -13.81 -12.73 5.46
C GLN A 174 -12.89 -13.93 5.16
N LYS A 175 -13.39 -14.94 4.43
CA LYS A 175 -12.63 -16.18 4.18
C LYS A 175 -11.42 -15.93 3.29
N ARG A 176 -11.59 -15.20 2.19
CA ARG A 176 -10.52 -14.90 1.24
C ARG A 176 -9.51 -13.92 1.81
N ALA A 177 -9.97 -12.86 2.48
CA ALA A 177 -9.09 -11.92 3.16
C ALA A 177 -8.20 -12.62 4.20
N ARG A 178 -8.77 -13.53 5.00
CA ARG A 178 -7.99 -14.31 5.98
C ARG A 178 -7.05 -15.32 5.33
N GLU A 179 -7.45 -15.93 4.22
CA GLU A 179 -6.58 -16.84 3.48
C GLU A 179 -5.34 -16.10 2.97
N LEU A 180 -5.50 -14.97 2.28
CA LEU A 180 -4.39 -14.15 1.80
C LEU A 180 -3.51 -13.67 2.96
N LEU A 181 -4.14 -13.15 4.02
CA LEU A 181 -3.44 -12.60 5.17
C LEU A 181 -2.65 -13.66 5.95
N LEU A 182 -3.21 -14.85 6.21
CA LEU A 182 -2.55 -15.88 7.02
C LEU A 182 -1.51 -16.69 6.24
N THR A 183 -1.74 -16.91 4.95
CA THR A 183 -0.80 -17.67 4.12
C THR A 183 0.35 -16.82 3.59
N GLY A 184 0.13 -15.52 3.45
CA GLY A 184 1.08 -14.62 2.78
C GLY A 184 1.35 -15.00 1.33
N LYS A 185 0.44 -15.76 0.69
CA LYS A 185 0.55 -16.10 -0.73
C LYS A 185 0.33 -14.88 -1.61
N LEU A 186 0.91 -14.91 -2.80
CA LEU A 186 0.64 -13.94 -3.83
C LEU A 186 -0.35 -14.54 -4.83
N ILE A 187 -1.31 -13.75 -5.26
CA ILE A 187 -2.23 -14.08 -6.34
C ILE A 187 -1.89 -13.24 -7.58
N ASP A 188 -2.28 -13.69 -8.76
CA ASP A 188 -2.16 -12.89 -9.98
C ASP A 188 -3.33 -11.90 -10.14
N GLY A 189 -3.23 -11.05 -11.18
CA GLY A 189 -4.28 -10.07 -11.46
C GLY A 189 -5.63 -10.73 -11.77
N LYS A 190 -5.64 -11.85 -12.49
CA LYS A 190 -6.87 -12.56 -12.87
C LYS A 190 -7.62 -13.11 -11.65
N GLU A 191 -6.88 -13.71 -10.72
CA GLU A 191 -7.47 -14.16 -9.46
C GLU A 191 -7.94 -12.98 -8.61
N ALA A 192 -7.17 -11.86 -8.59
CA ALA A 192 -7.56 -10.66 -7.86
C ALA A 192 -8.89 -10.05 -8.39
N GLU A 193 -9.10 -10.00 -9.72
CA GLU A 193 -10.37 -9.60 -10.31
C GLU A 193 -11.48 -10.59 -9.98
N ARG A 194 -11.22 -11.90 -10.14
CA ARG A 194 -12.20 -12.94 -9.87
C ARG A 194 -12.76 -12.92 -8.45
N ILE A 195 -11.94 -12.53 -7.48
CA ILE A 195 -12.37 -12.43 -6.07
C ILE A 195 -12.90 -11.05 -5.69
N GLY A 196 -12.83 -10.05 -6.57
CA GLY A 196 -13.29 -8.69 -6.32
C GLY A 196 -12.27 -7.79 -5.60
N LEU A 197 -10.99 -8.18 -5.58
CA LEU A 197 -9.93 -7.37 -4.98
C LEU A 197 -9.51 -6.19 -5.86
N VAL A 198 -9.63 -6.34 -7.18
CA VAL A 198 -9.41 -5.29 -8.19
C VAL A 198 -10.63 -5.18 -9.10
N ASN A 199 -10.82 -4.00 -9.72
CA ASN A 199 -11.99 -3.72 -10.56
C ASN A 199 -11.89 -4.29 -11.96
N GLN A 200 -10.66 -4.29 -12.52
CA GLN A 200 -10.43 -4.69 -13.90
C GLN A 200 -9.02 -5.23 -14.06
N VAL A 201 -8.90 -6.25 -14.88
CA VAL A 201 -7.63 -6.82 -15.31
C VAL A 201 -7.47 -6.67 -16.82
N VAL A 202 -6.26 -6.32 -17.23
CA VAL A 202 -5.90 -6.14 -18.64
C VAL A 202 -4.51 -6.73 -18.92
N ALA A 203 -4.21 -6.97 -20.18
CA ALA A 203 -2.85 -7.33 -20.60
C ALA A 203 -1.86 -6.22 -20.18
N ALA A 204 -0.66 -6.61 -19.79
CA ALA A 204 0.33 -5.68 -19.21
C ALA A 204 0.67 -4.51 -20.14
N ASP A 205 0.71 -4.74 -21.45
CA ASP A 205 0.94 -3.72 -22.47
C ASP A 205 -0.24 -2.78 -22.73
N GLN A 206 -1.45 -3.13 -22.25
CA GLN A 206 -2.67 -2.30 -22.36
C GLN A 206 -2.95 -1.52 -21.07
N LEU A 207 -2.25 -1.81 -19.99
CA LEU A 207 -2.57 -1.29 -18.65
C LEU A 207 -2.58 0.25 -18.60
N GLU A 208 -1.57 0.90 -19.16
CA GLU A 208 -1.49 2.37 -19.16
C GLU A 208 -2.61 3.00 -20.00
N ALA A 209 -2.88 2.45 -21.18
CA ALA A 209 -3.90 2.96 -22.09
C ALA A 209 -5.31 2.83 -21.47
N GLU A 210 -5.65 1.68 -20.90
CA GLU A 210 -6.96 1.44 -20.29
C GLU A 210 -7.14 2.23 -18.99
N THR A 211 -6.09 2.36 -18.17
CA THR A 211 -6.14 3.23 -16.98
C THR A 211 -6.36 4.69 -17.36
N ARG A 212 -5.60 5.21 -18.35
CA ARG A 212 -5.75 6.59 -18.82
C ARG A 212 -7.15 6.84 -19.42
N LYS A 213 -7.68 5.88 -20.19
CA LYS A 213 -9.02 5.95 -20.77
C LYS A 213 -10.10 6.04 -19.67
N LEU A 214 -10.03 5.18 -18.64
CA LEU A 214 -10.93 5.24 -17.49
C LEU A 214 -10.78 6.58 -16.75
N ALA A 215 -9.56 7.00 -16.43
CA ALA A 215 -9.32 8.25 -15.73
C ALA A 215 -9.85 9.45 -16.53
N ARG A 216 -9.63 9.49 -17.83
CA ARG A 216 -10.18 10.54 -18.72
C ARG A 216 -11.72 10.55 -18.71
N SER A 217 -12.38 9.39 -18.70
CA SER A 217 -13.85 9.34 -18.63
C SER A 217 -14.38 9.94 -17.32
N MET A 218 -13.64 9.81 -16.22
CA MET A 218 -14.02 10.37 -14.92
C MET A 218 -13.82 11.89 -14.84
N THR A 219 -12.93 12.49 -15.64
CA THR A 219 -12.81 13.95 -15.69
C THR A 219 -14.04 14.64 -16.27
N LEU A 220 -14.90 13.93 -16.98
CA LEU A 220 -16.18 14.45 -17.51
C LEU A 220 -17.20 14.72 -16.40
N LEU A 221 -17.04 14.12 -15.20
CA LEU A 221 -17.95 14.30 -14.08
C LEU A 221 -17.84 15.72 -13.49
N PRO A 222 -18.95 16.30 -13.01
CA PRO A 222 -18.93 17.59 -12.31
C PRO A 222 -18.10 17.51 -11.00
N ARG A 223 -17.32 18.55 -10.69
CA ARG A 223 -16.52 18.64 -9.45
C ARG A 223 -17.36 18.42 -8.19
N ASP A 224 -18.46 19.17 -8.07
CA ASP A 224 -19.41 19.04 -6.93
C ASP A 224 -19.98 17.63 -6.84
N GLY A 225 -20.31 17.01 -7.97
CA GLY A 225 -20.80 15.63 -8.01
C GLY A 225 -19.79 14.61 -7.47
N ILE A 226 -18.52 14.78 -7.81
CA ILE A 226 -17.43 13.93 -7.27
C ILE A 226 -17.30 14.14 -5.75
N ALA A 227 -17.18 15.39 -5.30
CA ALA A 227 -16.97 15.71 -3.89
C ALA A 227 -18.16 15.27 -3.02
N ILE A 228 -19.41 15.57 -3.44
CA ILE A 228 -20.64 15.16 -2.73
C ILE A 228 -20.76 13.62 -2.72
N GLY A 229 -20.52 12.97 -3.86
CA GLY A 229 -20.57 11.51 -3.98
C GLY A 229 -19.60 10.82 -3.05
N LYS A 230 -18.35 11.28 -3.01
CA LYS A 230 -17.32 10.74 -2.10
C LYS A 230 -17.64 11.04 -0.64
N ALA A 231 -18.09 12.25 -0.30
CA ALA A 231 -18.53 12.57 1.06
C ALA A 231 -19.69 11.70 1.53
N THR A 232 -20.67 11.44 0.65
CA THR A 232 -21.81 10.56 0.95
C THR A 232 -21.36 9.10 1.12
N ALA A 233 -20.45 8.61 0.27
CA ALA A 233 -19.89 7.28 0.40
C ALA A 233 -19.17 7.08 1.75
N ARG A 234 -18.48 8.12 2.27
CA ARG A 234 -17.85 8.07 3.60
C ARG A 234 -18.85 7.78 4.70
N LEU A 235 -20.04 8.39 4.67
CA LEU A 235 -21.08 8.12 5.68
C LEU A 235 -21.54 6.66 5.62
N ALA A 236 -21.62 6.07 4.43
CA ALA A 236 -21.90 4.65 4.28
C ALA A 236 -20.76 3.79 4.86
N TYR A 237 -19.50 4.14 4.57
CA TYR A 237 -18.34 3.44 5.11
C TYR A 237 -18.26 3.53 6.64
N ASP A 238 -18.58 4.69 7.22
CA ASP A 238 -18.68 4.88 8.67
C ASP A 238 -19.76 3.99 9.28
N SER A 239 -20.92 3.91 8.65
CA SER A 239 -22.03 3.03 9.07
C SER A 239 -21.67 1.54 8.99
N MET A 240 -20.81 1.15 8.07
CA MET A 240 -20.27 -0.21 7.94
C MET A 240 -19.11 -0.47 8.90
N GLY A 241 -18.64 0.53 9.64
CA GLY A 241 -17.49 0.42 10.54
C GLY A 241 -16.13 0.43 9.83
N LEU A 242 -16.07 0.71 8.52
CA LEU A 242 -14.81 0.69 7.76
C LEU A 242 -13.82 1.77 8.19
N SER A 243 -14.30 2.91 8.67
CA SER A 243 -13.43 3.96 9.23
C SER A 243 -12.62 3.51 10.43
N SER A 244 -13.07 2.48 11.16
CA SER A 244 -12.34 1.88 12.27
C SER A 244 -11.09 1.10 11.80
N ALA A 245 -11.00 0.74 10.50
CA ALA A 245 -9.89 -0.01 9.93
C ALA A 245 -8.54 0.64 10.23
N PHE A 246 -8.48 1.95 10.10
CA PHE A 246 -7.25 2.72 10.33
C PHE A 246 -6.82 2.67 11.80
N GLY A 247 -7.77 2.76 12.74
CA GLY A 247 -7.50 2.63 14.18
C GLY A 247 -7.06 1.22 14.57
N GLN A 248 -7.79 0.19 14.13
CA GLN A 248 -7.46 -1.21 14.38
C GLN A 248 -6.10 -1.57 13.80
N GLY A 249 -5.82 -1.11 12.56
CA GLY A 249 -4.59 -1.41 11.84
C GLY A 249 -3.35 -0.93 12.59
N TYR A 250 -3.29 0.35 12.98
CA TYR A 250 -2.09 0.85 13.65
C TYR A 250 -1.92 0.30 15.07
N LEU A 251 -3.00 0.08 15.81
CA LEU A 251 -2.93 -0.55 17.13
C LEU A 251 -2.42 -1.99 17.03
N GLY A 252 -3.02 -2.80 16.16
CA GLY A 252 -2.59 -4.18 15.92
C GLY A 252 -1.13 -4.23 15.48
N HIS A 253 -0.73 -3.41 14.51
CA HIS A 253 0.65 -3.35 14.01
C HIS A 253 1.65 -2.97 15.10
N THR A 254 1.34 -1.98 15.94
CA THR A 254 2.17 -1.60 17.09
C THR A 254 2.34 -2.77 18.07
N MET A 255 1.29 -3.53 18.34
CA MET A 255 1.37 -4.71 19.23
C MET A 255 2.29 -5.79 18.65
N PHE A 256 2.22 -6.06 17.36
CA PHE A 256 3.08 -7.05 16.70
C PHE A 256 4.56 -6.71 16.76
N THR A 257 4.93 -5.45 16.89
CA THR A 257 6.34 -5.06 17.07
C THR A 257 6.95 -5.54 18.38
N ASN A 258 6.13 -6.05 19.30
CA ASN A 258 6.55 -6.67 20.57
C ASN A 258 6.50 -8.18 20.57
N THR A 259 6.21 -8.81 19.43
CA THR A 259 6.20 -10.27 19.31
C THR A 259 7.51 -10.86 19.85
N ARG A 260 7.39 -11.85 20.70
CA ARG A 260 8.49 -12.70 21.14
C ARG A 260 8.45 -13.97 20.31
N PHE A 261 9.62 -14.39 19.87
CA PHE A 261 9.79 -15.65 19.15
C PHE A 261 10.31 -16.68 20.12
N GLU A 262 9.69 -17.84 20.14
CA GLU A 262 10.19 -18.99 20.88
C GLU A 262 11.47 -19.54 20.23
N PRO A 263 12.28 -20.36 20.94
CA PRO A 263 13.56 -20.85 20.42
C PRO A 263 13.47 -21.65 19.13
N ASP A 264 12.35 -22.31 18.86
CA ASP A 264 12.05 -23.13 17.68
C ASP A 264 11.36 -22.33 16.54
N GLU A 265 10.99 -21.08 16.77
CA GLU A 265 10.35 -20.22 15.78
C GLU A 265 11.37 -19.51 14.89
N TYR A 266 10.99 -19.34 13.59
CA TYR A 266 11.80 -18.60 12.64
C TYR A 266 11.70 -17.11 12.87
N ASN A 267 12.79 -16.49 13.32
CA ASN A 267 12.89 -15.05 13.54
C ASN A 267 13.56 -14.37 12.35
N PHE A 268 12.77 -13.80 11.45
CA PHE A 268 13.25 -13.10 10.26
C PHE A 268 14.18 -11.93 10.60
N ILE A 269 13.86 -11.15 11.64
CA ILE A 269 14.66 -9.97 12.05
C ILE A 269 16.06 -10.39 12.50
N LYS A 270 16.16 -11.48 13.26
CA LYS A 270 17.44 -12.08 13.67
C LYS A 270 18.22 -12.57 12.44
N ARG A 271 17.56 -13.36 11.56
CA ARG A 271 18.23 -13.90 10.36
C ARG A 271 18.72 -12.80 9.44
N ARG A 272 17.91 -11.75 9.21
CA ARG A 272 18.33 -10.60 8.42
C ARG A 272 19.58 -9.92 8.97
N ARG A 273 19.70 -9.78 10.28
CA ARG A 273 20.90 -9.24 10.92
C ARG A 273 22.12 -10.14 10.70
N ASP A 274 21.91 -11.46 10.76
CA ASP A 274 22.99 -12.44 10.74
C ASP A 274 23.49 -12.71 9.30
N VAL A 275 22.61 -12.75 8.30
CA VAL A 275 22.93 -13.14 6.90
C VAL A 275 22.61 -12.04 5.86
N GLY A 276 22.05 -10.91 6.26
CA GLY A 276 21.61 -9.84 5.35
C GLY A 276 20.19 -10.04 4.81
N LEU A 277 19.62 -8.96 4.24
CA LEU A 277 18.23 -8.94 3.82
C LEU A 277 17.92 -9.96 2.72
N ARG A 278 18.75 -10.01 1.67
CA ARG A 278 18.53 -10.85 0.49
C ARG A 278 18.49 -12.34 0.85
N GLU A 279 19.43 -12.80 1.66
CA GLU A 279 19.48 -14.22 2.05
C GLU A 279 18.36 -14.55 3.05
N ALA A 280 18.06 -13.68 4.00
CA ALA A 280 16.94 -13.88 4.92
C ALA A 280 15.58 -13.98 4.20
N VAL A 281 15.35 -13.19 3.15
CA VAL A 281 14.14 -13.30 2.31
C VAL A 281 14.10 -14.64 1.59
N LYS A 282 15.21 -15.06 1.00
CA LYS A 282 15.32 -16.36 0.30
C LYS A 282 15.08 -17.53 1.26
N GLU A 283 15.68 -17.52 2.46
CA GLU A 283 15.46 -18.53 3.50
C GLU A 283 13.98 -18.57 3.94
N ARG A 284 13.38 -17.39 4.15
CA ARG A 284 11.96 -17.26 4.49
C ARG A 284 11.08 -17.95 3.45
N ASP A 285 11.27 -17.61 2.17
CA ASP A 285 10.42 -18.11 1.10
C ASP A 285 10.65 -19.63 0.86
N ALA A 286 11.88 -20.11 1.00
CA ALA A 286 12.19 -21.53 0.89
C ALA A 286 11.43 -22.40 1.90
N ARG A 287 11.05 -21.86 3.07
CA ARG A 287 10.27 -22.57 4.09
C ARG A 287 8.83 -22.89 3.65
N TYR A 288 8.31 -22.14 2.68
CA TYR A 288 6.93 -22.31 2.18
C TYR A 288 6.89 -23.07 0.84
N LYS A 289 8.06 -23.33 0.23
CA LYS A 289 8.15 -24.00 -1.05
C LYS A 289 7.53 -25.41 -0.99
N GLY A 290 6.59 -25.67 -1.89
CA GLY A 290 5.86 -26.93 -1.96
C GLY A 290 4.75 -27.08 -0.90
N LEU A 291 4.53 -26.05 -0.06
CA LEU A 291 3.43 -26.01 0.91
C LEU A 291 2.35 -25.02 0.48
N ILE A 292 2.78 -23.83 0.05
CA ILE A 292 1.89 -22.75 -0.39
C ILE A 292 2.59 -22.08 -1.59
N GLU A 293 1.97 -22.14 -2.75
CA GLU A 293 2.37 -21.45 -3.99
C GLU A 293 1.45 -20.27 -4.26
#